data_b687e8539b77a2b744067ba0e2c4130d
#
_entry.id   b687e8539b77a2b744067ba0e2c4130d
#
_cell.length_a   1.000
_cell.length_b   1.000
_cell.length_c   1.000
_cell.angle_alpha   90.00
_cell.angle_beta   90.00
_cell.angle_gamma   90.00
#
_symmetry.space_group_name_H-M   'P 1'
#
loop_
_entity.id
_entity.type
_entity.pdbx_description
1 polymer ?
#
loop_
_entity_poly.entity_id
_entity_poly.type
_entity_poly.pdbx_seq_one_letter_code
_entity_poly.pdbx_strand_id
1 'polypeptide(L)'
;MTPSLLALLLLGAFVLHDGEETLMMQRWQQRHSADIMRRFPRLKHRLSHLASITTRGFAIAAAEEFVIIAAAAIMLFLGVPYAFYIVSALFIAFVVHQAIHLVQALILRSYVPGLLTNILLLPATITGLVYIIQTLTATQIAVCSAAGIVVMMVNLPFAHYIGRKLSQ
;
A
#
# COMPACT_ATOMS: atom_id res chain seq x y z
N MET A 1 17.85 14.38 -0.80
CA MET A 1 17.57 12.93 -0.86
C MET A 1 18.16 12.38 -2.15
N THR A 2 18.45 11.08 -2.25
CA THR A 2 18.94 10.44 -3.49
C THR A 2 17.89 9.44 -3.97
N PRO A 3 17.92 9.01 -5.27
CA PRO A 3 17.03 7.95 -5.76
C PRO A 3 17.11 6.65 -4.93
N SER A 4 18.33 6.24 -4.56
CA SER A 4 18.55 5.05 -3.72
C SER A 4 17.92 5.19 -2.33
N LEU A 5 17.99 6.38 -1.73
CA LEU A 5 17.36 6.63 -0.42
C LEU A 5 15.83 6.61 -0.53
N LEU A 6 15.25 7.08 -1.65
CA LEU A 6 13.81 6.96 -1.91
C LEU A 6 13.37 5.48 -1.98
N ALA A 7 14.14 4.63 -2.67
CA ALA A 7 13.84 3.21 -2.76
C ALA A 7 13.95 2.50 -1.40
N LEU A 8 14.98 2.82 -0.61
CA LEU A 8 15.11 2.28 0.76
C LEU A 8 13.99 2.76 1.68
N LEU A 9 13.59 4.02 1.55
CA LEU A 9 12.45 4.56 2.29
C LEU A 9 11.15 3.82 1.93
N LEU A 10 10.91 3.58 0.64
CA LEU A 10 9.73 2.83 0.19
C LEU A 10 9.73 1.41 0.76
N LEU A 11 10.85 0.68 0.66
CA LEU A 11 10.97 -0.67 1.20
C LEU A 11 10.72 -0.72 2.72
N GLY A 12 11.36 0.18 3.47
CA GLY A 12 11.20 0.23 4.93
C GLY A 12 9.79 0.63 5.35
N ALA A 13 9.23 1.65 4.68
CA ALA A 13 7.87 2.12 4.95
C ALA A 13 6.83 1.04 4.64
N PHE A 14 6.97 0.33 3.51
CA PHE A 14 6.10 -0.78 3.15
C PHE A 14 6.14 -1.90 4.21
N VAL A 15 7.32 -2.36 4.58
CA VAL A 15 7.46 -3.44 5.58
C VAL A 15 6.82 -3.07 6.92
N LEU A 16 6.99 -1.83 7.37
CA LEU A 16 6.38 -1.36 8.62
C LEU A 16 4.86 -1.27 8.51
N HIS A 17 4.36 -0.72 7.41
CA HIS A 17 2.93 -0.51 7.19
C HIS A 17 2.18 -1.83 7.01
N ASP A 18 2.62 -2.67 6.09
CA ASP A 18 2.00 -3.96 5.81
C ASP A 18 2.24 -4.97 6.96
N GLY A 19 3.31 -4.77 7.74
CA GLY A 19 3.52 -5.48 8.99
C GLY A 19 2.42 -5.21 10.01
N GLU A 20 2.03 -3.94 10.23
CA GLU A 20 0.88 -3.58 11.07
C GLU A 20 -0.40 -4.20 10.54
N GLU A 21 -0.68 -4.04 9.23
CA GLU A 21 -1.87 -4.62 8.62
C GLU A 21 -1.94 -6.13 8.78
N THR A 22 -0.85 -6.83 8.46
CA THR A 22 -0.75 -8.29 8.60
C THR A 22 -1.09 -8.76 10.02
N LEU A 23 -0.57 -8.08 11.03
CA LEU A 23 -0.77 -8.47 12.43
C LEU A 23 -2.17 -8.13 12.95
N MET A 24 -2.76 -7.05 12.45
CA MET A 24 -3.97 -6.47 13.04
C MET A 24 -5.24 -6.76 12.22
N MET A 25 -5.14 -6.93 10.89
CA MET A 25 -6.29 -6.93 9.98
C MET A 25 -7.32 -8.01 10.32
N GLN A 26 -6.90 -9.25 10.52
CA GLN A 26 -7.83 -10.35 10.79
C GLN A 26 -8.64 -10.11 12.08
N ARG A 27 -7.99 -9.70 13.16
CA ARG A 27 -8.66 -9.42 14.44
C ARG A 27 -9.58 -8.21 14.34
N TRP A 28 -9.14 -7.19 13.62
CA TRP A 28 -9.93 -5.99 13.40
C TRP A 28 -11.19 -6.28 12.60
N GLN A 29 -11.08 -7.04 11.51
CA GLN A 29 -12.21 -7.47 10.69
C GLN A 29 -13.22 -8.29 11.48
N GLN A 30 -12.77 -9.25 12.29
CA GLN A 30 -13.64 -10.06 13.14
C GLN A 30 -14.51 -9.22 14.09
N ARG A 31 -13.95 -8.10 14.58
CA ARG A 31 -14.64 -7.20 15.52
C ARG A 31 -15.57 -6.20 14.84
N HIS A 32 -15.20 -5.72 13.65
CA HIS A 32 -15.85 -4.55 13.05
C HIS A 32 -16.67 -4.86 11.79
N SER A 33 -16.46 -6.02 11.14
CA SER A 33 -17.11 -6.31 9.84
C SER A 33 -18.64 -6.29 9.89
N ALA A 34 -19.24 -6.81 10.95
CA ALA A 34 -20.70 -6.82 11.11
C ALA A 34 -21.27 -5.39 11.17
N ASP A 35 -20.65 -4.51 11.94
CA ASP A 35 -21.08 -3.11 12.08
C ASP A 35 -20.85 -2.32 10.79
N ILE A 36 -19.71 -2.54 10.12
CA ILE A 36 -19.41 -1.90 8.84
C ILE A 36 -20.42 -2.35 7.76
N MET A 37 -20.71 -3.65 7.66
CA MET A 37 -21.69 -4.16 6.70
C MET A 37 -23.10 -3.64 6.97
N ARG A 38 -23.46 -3.44 8.24
CA ARG A 38 -24.73 -2.81 8.63
C ARG A 38 -24.78 -1.33 8.24
N ARG A 39 -23.69 -0.60 8.43
CA ARG A 39 -23.57 0.83 8.12
C ARG A 39 -23.49 1.09 6.61
N PHE A 40 -22.89 0.17 5.85
CA PHE A 40 -22.69 0.28 4.40
C PHE A 40 -23.24 -0.92 3.63
N PRO A 41 -24.57 -1.13 3.58
CA PRO A 41 -25.18 -2.34 3.01
C PRO A 41 -24.87 -2.54 1.52
N ARG A 42 -24.64 -1.45 0.76
CA ARG A 42 -24.27 -1.53 -0.67
C ARG A 42 -22.88 -2.14 -0.89
N LEU A 43 -22.01 -2.10 0.10
CA LEU A 43 -20.66 -2.66 0.05
C LEU A 43 -20.55 -4.06 0.65
N LYS A 44 -21.66 -4.61 1.17
CA LYS A 44 -21.69 -5.89 1.90
C LYS A 44 -20.96 -7.01 1.17
N HIS A 45 -21.23 -7.20 -0.12
CA HIS A 45 -20.61 -8.26 -0.92
C HIS A 45 -19.08 -8.10 -1.02
N ARG A 46 -18.58 -6.89 -1.28
CA ARG A 46 -17.12 -6.62 -1.34
C ARG A 46 -16.47 -6.77 0.04
N LEU A 47 -17.12 -6.27 1.08
CA LEU A 47 -16.61 -6.32 2.46
C LEU A 47 -16.58 -7.75 3.00
N SER A 48 -17.54 -8.62 2.64
CA SER A 48 -17.53 -10.02 3.05
C SER A 48 -16.35 -10.80 2.44
N HIS A 49 -15.96 -10.50 1.21
CA HIS A 49 -14.77 -11.09 0.59
C HIS A 49 -13.47 -10.65 1.25
N LEU A 50 -13.37 -9.37 1.64
CA LEU A 50 -12.21 -8.86 2.36
C LEU A 50 -12.15 -9.43 3.78
N ALA A 51 -13.29 -9.55 4.46
CA ALA A 51 -13.38 -10.09 5.83
C ALA A 51 -13.02 -11.58 5.93
N SER A 52 -12.86 -12.30 4.84
CA SER A 52 -12.48 -13.71 4.82
C SER A 52 -10.95 -13.95 4.77
N ILE A 53 -10.14 -12.90 4.67
CA ILE A 53 -8.69 -13.09 4.59
C ILE A 53 -8.11 -13.40 5.97
N THR A 54 -7.29 -14.46 6.05
CA THR A 54 -6.57 -14.83 7.28
C THR A 54 -5.29 -14.02 7.41
N THR A 55 -4.69 -13.98 8.60
CA THR A 55 -3.36 -13.38 8.82
C THR A 55 -2.32 -13.97 7.87
N ARG A 56 -2.34 -15.32 7.67
CA ARG A 56 -1.44 -15.98 6.71
C ARG A 56 -1.71 -15.52 5.27
N GLY A 57 -2.99 -15.41 4.88
CA GLY A 57 -3.35 -14.96 3.55
C GLY A 57 -2.93 -13.51 3.29
N PHE A 58 -3.06 -12.66 4.30
CA PHE A 58 -2.59 -11.27 4.21
C PHE A 58 -1.06 -11.20 4.10
N ALA A 59 -0.32 -12.00 4.90
CA ALA A 59 1.13 -12.06 4.83
C ALA A 59 1.63 -12.53 3.45
N ILE A 60 0.93 -13.48 2.80
CA ILE A 60 1.25 -13.92 1.44
C ILE A 60 1.01 -12.79 0.43
N ALA A 61 -0.08 -12.04 0.56
CA ALA A 61 -0.37 -10.88 -0.29
C ALA A 61 0.70 -9.79 -0.12
N ALA A 62 1.03 -9.43 1.10
CA ALA A 62 2.09 -8.45 1.40
C ALA A 62 3.47 -8.90 0.89
N ALA A 63 3.79 -10.20 0.97
CA ALA A 63 5.04 -10.73 0.42
C ALA A 63 5.09 -10.62 -1.11
N GLU A 64 3.99 -10.84 -1.82
CA GLU A 64 3.90 -10.67 -3.28
C GLU A 64 4.13 -9.20 -3.66
N GLU A 65 3.48 -8.26 -3.00
CA GLU A 65 3.65 -6.83 -3.23
C GLU A 65 5.08 -6.37 -2.90
N PHE A 66 5.66 -6.89 -1.81
CA PHE A 66 7.06 -6.63 -1.44
C PHE A 66 8.03 -7.05 -2.53
N VAL A 67 7.81 -8.20 -3.19
CA VAL A 67 8.65 -8.67 -4.29
C VAL A 67 8.67 -7.67 -5.45
N ILE A 68 7.54 -7.07 -5.80
CA ILE A 68 7.45 -6.04 -6.85
C ILE A 68 8.25 -4.80 -6.46
N ILE A 69 8.09 -4.31 -5.23
CA ILE A 69 8.81 -3.14 -4.73
C ILE A 69 10.32 -3.42 -4.66
N ALA A 70 10.71 -4.60 -4.15
CA ALA A 70 12.11 -5.00 -4.07
C ALA A 70 12.75 -5.13 -5.45
N ALA A 71 12.04 -5.70 -6.42
CA ALA A 71 12.53 -5.79 -7.80
C ALA A 71 12.76 -4.39 -8.40
N ALA A 72 11.85 -3.45 -8.21
CA ALA A 72 12.02 -2.06 -8.65
C ALA A 72 13.23 -1.38 -7.98
N ALA A 73 13.42 -1.59 -6.68
CA ALA A 73 14.58 -1.08 -5.94
C ALA A 73 15.89 -1.68 -6.44
N ILE A 74 15.93 -3.00 -6.68
CA ILE A 74 17.11 -3.68 -7.25
C ILE A 74 17.42 -3.12 -8.64
N MET A 75 16.43 -2.96 -9.51
CA MET A 75 16.64 -2.34 -10.84
C MET A 75 17.26 -0.95 -10.71
N LEU A 76 16.81 -0.15 -9.73
CA LEU A 76 17.37 1.17 -9.48
C LEU A 76 18.83 1.10 -9.01
N PHE A 77 19.17 0.19 -8.09
CA PHE A 77 20.53 0.01 -7.59
C PHE A 77 21.50 -0.52 -8.65
N LEU A 78 21.00 -1.29 -9.61
CA LEU A 78 21.76 -1.77 -10.76
C LEU A 78 21.90 -0.73 -11.88
N GLY A 79 21.33 0.46 -11.73
CA GLY A 79 21.38 1.52 -12.73
C GLY A 79 20.55 1.24 -13.98
N VAL A 80 19.52 0.39 -13.89
CA VAL A 80 18.64 0.09 -15.03
C VAL A 80 17.94 1.37 -15.49
N PRO A 81 17.95 1.68 -16.81
CA PRO A 81 17.24 2.84 -17.33
C PRO A 81 15.77 2.88 -16.89
N TYR A 82 15.28 4.07 -16.59
CA TYR A 82 13.90 4.31 -16.16
C TYR A 82 13.48 3.74 -14.80
N ALA A 83 14.35 3.00 -14.09
CA ALA A 83 14.03 2.42 -12.77
C ALA A 83 13.59 3.47 -11.75
N PHE A 84 14.13 4.70 -11.82
CA PHE A 84 13.70 5.80 -10.97
C PHE A 84 12.22 6.18 -11.16
N TYR A 85 11.71 6.13 -12.39
CA TYR A 85 10.29 6.37 -12.64
C TYR A 85 9.41 5.25 -12.09
N ILE A 86 9.87 3.99 -12.17
CA ILE A 86 9.16 2.84 -11.60
C ILE A 86 9.08 2.98 -10.07
N VAL A 87 10.20 3.27 -9.40
CA VAL A 87 10.23 3.50 -7.95
C VAL A 87 9.35 4.69 -7.57
N SER A 88 9.38 5.79 -8.34
CA SER A 88 8.55 6.97 -8.10
C SER A 88 7.05 6.65 -8.25
N ALA A 89 6.67 5.85 -9.25
CA ALA A 89 5.29 5.41 -9.46
C ALA A 89 4.79 4.56 -8.28
N LEU A 90 5.58 3.59 -7.83
CA LEU A 90 5.26 2.75 -6.66
C LEU A 90 5.22 3.56 -5.36
N PHE A 91 6.11 4.54 -5.21
CA PHE A 91 6.10 5.43 -4.04
C PHE A 91 4.83 6.29 -4.00
N ILE A 92 4.42 6.86 -5.13
CA ILE A 92 3.17 7.64 -5.22
C ILE A 92 1.97 6.74 -4.94
N ALA A 93 1.95 5.51 -5.48
CA ALA A 93 0.89 4.53 -5.18
C ALA A 93 0.82 4.21 -3.67
N PHE A 94 1.96 4.03 -3.02
CA PHE A 94 2.04 3.82 -1.58
C PHE A 94 1.50 5.01 -0.78
N VAL A 95 1.83 6.25 -1.17
CA VAL A 95 1.27 7.47 -0.55
C VAL A 95 -0.25 7.54 -0.72
N VAL A 96 -0.77 7.17 -1.90
CA VAL A 96 -2.22 7.10 -2.14
C VAL A 96 -2.87 6.02 -1.27
N HIS A 97 -2.23 4.85 -1.13
CA HIS A 97 -2.67 3.79 -0.24
C HIS A 97 -2.76 4.26 1.22
N GLN A 98 -1.73 4.96 1.71
CA GLN A 98 -1.74 5.57 3.04
C GLN A 98 -2.90 6.58 3.21
N ALA A 99 -3.15 7.41 2.19
CA ALA A 99 -4.27 8.36 2.21
C ALA A 99 -5.63 7.65 2.30
N ILE A 100 -5.78 6.49 1.64
CA ILE A 100 -6.99 5.66 1.74
C ILE A 100 -7.23 5.21 3.19
N HIS A 101 -6.21 4.75 3.93
CA HIS A 101 -6.35 4.38 5.34
C HIS A 101 -6.75 5.56 6.23
N LEU A 102 -6.19 6.74 6.00
CA LEU A 102 -6.61 7.95 6.72
C LEU A 102 -8.08 8.28 6.46
N VAL A 103 -8.51 8.21 5.20
CA VAL A 103 -9.92 8.45 4.82
C VAL A 103 -10.83 7.37 5.44
N GLN A 104 -10.42 6.12 5.43
CA GLN A 104 -11.17 5.02 6.07
C GLN A 104 -11.34 5.26 7.57
N ALA A 105 -10.27 5.65 8.27
CA ALA A 105 -10.32 5.95 9.70
C ALA A 105 -11.28 7.12 10.01
N LEU A 106 -11.27 8.17 9.18
CA LEU A 106 -12.18 9.31 9.31
C LEU A 106 -13.66 8.91 9.07
N ILE A 107 -13.92 8.13 8.02
CA ILE A 107 -15.28 7.65 7.68
C ILE A 107 -15.82 6.73 8.78
N LEU A 108 -14.99 5.79 9.24
CA LEU A 108 -15.38 4.84 10.28
C LEU A 108 -15.38 5.45 11.67
N ARG A 109 -14.69 6.59 11.86
CA ARG A 109 -14.45 7.24 13.16
C ARG A 109 -13.84 6.28 14.17
N SER A 110 -12.93 5.44 13.70
CA SER A 110 -12.27 4.41 14.50
C SER A 110 -10.90 4.08 13.92
N TYR A 111 -10.07 3.43 14.73
CA TYR A 111 -8.83 2.86 14.26
C TYR A 111 -9.09 1.86 13.13
N VAL A 112 -8.24 1.89 12.09
CA VAL A 112 -8.11 0.88 11.05
C VAL A 112 -6.66 0.40 10.99
N PRO A 113 -6.40 -0.88 10.69
CA PRO A 113 -5.02 -1.36 10.51
C PRO A 113 -4.26 -0.52 9.49
N GLY A 114 -2.97 -0.30 9.73
CA GLY A 114 -2.15 0.61 8.93
C GLY A 114 -2.20 2.08 9.37
N LEU A 115 -3.17 2.49 10.22
CA LEU A 115 -3.30 3.89 10.64
C LEU A 115 -2.14 4.37 11.52
N LEU A 116 -1.67 3.54 12.44
CA LEU A 116 -0.58 3.92 13.35
C LEU A 116 0.71 4.15 12.55
N THR A 117 1.08 3.20 11.72
CA THR A 117 2.27 3.32 10.84
C THR A 117 2.12 4.45 9.84
N ASN A 118 0.91 4.72 9.32
CA ASN A 118 0.66 5.91 8.49
C ASN A 118 1.05 7.20 9.20
N ILE A 119 0.60 7.39 10.43
CA ILE A 119 0.91 8.60 11.20
C ILE A 119 2.43 8.69 11.47
N LEU A 120 3.05 7.59 11.84
CA LEU A 120 4.49 7.54 12.12
C LEU A 120 5.35 7.78 10.87
N LEU A 121 4.93 7.26 9.72
CA LEU A 121 5.64 7.37 8.46
C LEU A 121 5.36 8.67 7.70
N LEU A 122 4.33 9.43 8.08
CA LEU A 122 3.88 10.62 7.38
C LEU A 122 5.01 11.64 7.09
N PRO A 123 5.90 12.00 8.04
CA PRO A 123 7.00 12.93 7.76
C PRO A 123 7.94 12.39 6.68
N ALA A 124 8.25 11.10 6.74
CA ALA A 124 9.16 10.44 5.80
C ALA A 124 8.54 10.32 4.40
N THR A 125 7.27 9.95 4.30
CA THR A 125 6.57 9.84 3.02
C THR A 125 6.32 11.20 2.38
N ILE A 126 6.04 12.26 3.16
CA ILE A 126 6.00 13.64 2.66
C ILE A 126 7.35 14.05 2.10
N THR A 127 8.45 13.76 2.81
CA THR A 127 9.80 14.07 2.34
C THR A 127 10.11 13.38 1.00
N GLY A 128 9.74 12.10 0.86
CA GLY A 128 9.88 11.35 -0.39
C GLY A 128 9.05 11.94 -1.52
N LEU A 129 7.81 12.32 -1.25
CA LEU A 129 6.93 12.95 -2.23
C LEU A 129 7.48 14.32 -2.69
N VAL A 130 7.94 15.15 -1.77
CA VAL A 130 8.58 16.43 -2.09
C VAL A 130 9.81 16.23 -2.97
N TYR A 131 10.64 15.22 -2.68
CA TYR A 131 11.78 14.88 -3.52
C TYR A 131 11.37 14.51 -4.95
N ILE A 132 10.32 13.69 -5.13
CA ILE A 132 9.78 13.34 -6.45
C ILE A 132 9.31 14.61 -7.19
N ILE A 133 8.56 15.49 -6.52
CA ILE A 133 8.04 16.74 -7.09
C ILE A 133 9.18 17.68 -7.52
N GLN A 134 10.28 17.71 -6.77
CA GLN A 134 11.44 18.55 -7.11
C GLN A 134 12.33 17.96 -8.21
N THR A 135 12.24 16.65 -8.45
CA THR A 135 13.12 15.94 -9.39
C THR A 135 12.45 15.70 -10.75
N LEU A 136 11.16 15.46 -10.76
CA LEU A 136 10.39 15.13 -11.96
C LEU A 136 9.61 16.34 -12.49
N THR A 137 9.43 16.41 -13.81
CA THR A 137 8.52 17.37 -14.44
C THR A 137 7.07 17.03 -14.15
N ALA A 138 6.16 17.99 -14.30
CA ALA A 138 4.73 17.78 -14.10
C ALA A 138 4.16 16.62 -14.95
N THR A 139 4.61 16.50 -16.21
CA THR A 139 4.22 15.40 -17.10
C THR A 139 4.70 14.05 -16.58
N GLN A 140 5.96 13.97 -16.12
CA GLN A 140 6.52 12.74 -15.55
C GLN A 140 5.79 12.33 -14.27
N ILE A 141 5.47 13.30 -13.40
CA ILE A 141 4.68 13.05 -12.18
C ILE A 141 3.30 12.50 -12.56
N ALA A 142 2.62 13.11 -13.54
CA ALA A 142 1.31 12.65 -13.99
C ALA A 142 1.37 11.20 -14.52
N VAL A 143 2.37 10.87 -15.34
CA VAL A 143 2.57 9.51 -15.87
C VAL A 143 2.88 8.52 -14.74
N CYS A 144 3.81 8.85 -13.83
CA CYS A 144 4.13 8.01 -12.67
C CYS A 144 2.90 7.79 -11.78
N SER A 145 2.12 8.84 -11.53
CA SER A 145 0.90 8.75 -10.73
C SER A 145 -0.14 7.83 -11.38
N ALA A 146 -0.40 8.01 -12.67
CA ALA A 146 -1.32 7.15 -13.41
C ALA A 146 -0.85 5.69 -13.41
N ALA A 147 0.43 5.43 -13.71
CA ALA A 147 1.00 4.10 -13.71
C ALA A 147 0.94 3.45 -12.32
N GLY A 148 1.34 4.17 -11.26
CA GLY A 148 1.31 3.68 -9.88
C GLY A 148 -0.10 3.34 -9.42
N ILE A 149 -1.09 4.20 -9.70
CA ILE A 149 -2.50 3.96 -9.36
C ILE A 149 -3.02 2.72 -10.12
N VAL A 150 -2.73 2.58 -11.41
CA VAL A 150 -3.13 1.40 -12.19
C VAL A 150 -2.51 0.13 -11.62
N VAL A 151 -1.20 0.15 -11.32
CA VAL A 151 -0.51 -0.99 -10.68
C VAL A 151 -1.20 -1.34 -9.35
N MET A 152 -1.43 -0.38 -8.47
CA MET A 152 -2.10 -0.60 -7.20
C MET A 152 -3.51 -1.18 -7.37
N MET A 153 -4.31 -0.62 -8.28
CA MET A 153 -5.69 -1.09 -8.53
C MET A 153 -5.77 -2.51 -9.08
N VAL A 154 -4.77 -2.95 -9.84
CA VAL A 154 -4.71 -4.29 -10.42
C VAL A 154 -4.04 -5.26 -9.44
N ASN A 155 -2.89 -4.87 -8.88
CA ASN A 155 -2.07 -5.76 -8.05
C ASN A 155 -2.70 -6.05 -6.69
N LEU A 156 -3.22 -5.06 -5.98
CA LEU A 156 -3.77 -5.25 -4.65
C LEU A 156 -4.92 -6.29 -4.61
N PRO A 157 -5.92 -6.27 -5.51
CA PRO A 157 -6.91 -7.36 -5.58
C PRO A 157 -6.30 -8.72 -5.96
N PHE A 158 -5.28 -8.74 -6.82
CA PHE A 158 -4.59 -9.95 -7.25
C PHE A 158 -3.79 -10.58 -6.10
N ALA A 159 -3.00 -9.80 -5.37
CA ALA A 159 -2.26 -10.22 -4.20
C ALA A 159 -3.20 -10.82 -3.13
N HIS A 160 -4.30 -10.14 -2.84
CA HIS A 160 -5.32 -10.65 -1.92
C HIS A 160 -6.01 -11.91 -2.42
N TYR A 161 -6.23 -12.06 -3.74
CA TYR A 161 -6.75 -13.30 -4.32
C TYR A 161 -5.77 -14.46 -4.11
N ILE A 162 -4.48 -14.27 -4.42
CA ILE A 162 -3.42 -15.28 -4.17
C ILE A 162 -3.35 -15.61 -2.69
N GLY A 163 -3.31 -14.60 -1.82
CA GLY A 163 -3.25 -14.77 -0.38
C GLY A 163 -4.38 -15.66 0.16
N ARG A 164 -5.61 -15.44 -0.28
CA ARG A 164 -6.75 -16.29 0.10
C ARG A 164 -6.62 -17.71 -0.43
N LYS A 165 -6.22 -17.87 -1.70
CA LYS A 165 -6.12 -19.18 -2.33
C LYS A 165 -5.04 -20.07 -1.69
N LEU A 166 -3.91 -19.48 -1.30
CA LEU A 166 -2.77 -20.21 -0.72
C LEU A 166 -2.83 -20.35 0.82
N SER A 167 -3.81 -19.71 1.47
CA SER A 167 -3.97 -19.79 2.93
C SER A 167 -5.10 -20.72 3.35
N GLN A 168 -5.81 -21.33 2.40
CA GLN A 168 -6.76 -22.41 2.62
C GLN A 168 -6.01 -23.74 2.74
#